data_ee623454482635d8150078b9a277f49a
#
_entry.id   ee623454482635d8150078b9a277f49a
#
_cell.length_a   1.000
_cell.length_b   1.000
_cell.length_c   1.000
_cell.angle_alpha   90.00
_cell.angle_beta   90.00
_cell.angle_gamma   90.00
#
_symmetry.space_group_name_H-M   'P 1'
#
loop_
_entity.id
_entity.type
_entity.pdbx_description
1 polymer ?
#
loop_
_entity_poly.entity_id
_entity_poly.type
_entity_poly.pdbx_seq_one_letter_code
_entity_poly.pdbx_strand_id
1 'polypeptide(L)'
;ALAATNDPQEKLMLLEQKLQGAYTFMCDIHSRYLFDKNFYIKRKDGVLSVEQLKALMISAQKEAFGDLLDPSGYHPLFWCSKLHFYITTAPFYNFPYTFGFMFSGGLYDRAKKEGASFADKYAALLADTGSMTTEEVAQKHIGMDLTEEAFWQGAVDTALADVEEFVKLANELA
;
A
#
# COMPACT_ATOMS: atom_id res chain seq x y z
N ALA A 1 -5.71 -14.31 13.94
CA ALA A 1 -7.14 -14.10 14.07
C ALA A 1 -7.89 -14.91 13.00
N LEU A 2 -7.77 -14.63 11.69
CA LEU A 2 -8.52 -15.31 10.61
C LEU A 2 -8.43 -16.84 10.66
N ALA A 3 -7.26 -17.42 10.94
CA ALA A 3 -7.07 -18.87 11.04
C ALA A 3 -7.59 -19.47 12.34
N ALA A 4 -7.99 -18.66 13.31
CA ALA A 4 -8.40 -19.11 14.64
C ALA A 4 -9.93 -19.09 14.83
N THR A 5 -10.67 -18.45 13.95
CA THR A 5 -12.14 -18.41 14.02
C THR A 5 -12.79 -19.41 13.06
N ASN A 6 -13.83 -20.09 13.55
CA ASN A 6 -14.71 -20.94 12.75
C ASN A 6 -16.07 -20.27 12.48
N ASP A 7 -16.31 -19.08 13.03
CA ASP A 7 -17.55 -18.32 12.81
C ASP A 7 -17.44 -17.56 11.46
N PRO A 8 -18.30 -17.84 10.47
CA PRO A 8 -18.25 -17.18 9.17
C PRO A 8 -18.50 -15.66 9.25
N GLN A 9 -19.34 -15.20 10.18
CA GLN A 9 -19.60 -13.76 10.36
C GLN A 9 -18.39 -13.04 10.94
N GLU A 10 -17.76 -13.62 11.98
CA GLU A 10 -16.53 -13.09 12.54
C GLU A 10 -15.40 -13.06 11.48
N LYS A 11 -15.31 -14.12 10.67
CA LYS A 11 -14.32 -14.21 9.59
C LYS A 11 -14.54 -13.13 8.53
N LEU A 12 -15.80 -12.88 8.14
CA LEU A 12 -16.15 -11.81 7.21
C LEU A 12 -15.73 -10.43 7.74
N MET A 13 -16.02 -10.12 9.01
CA MET A 13 -15.61 -8.86 9.64
C MET A 13 -14.08 -8.68 9.70
N LEU A 14 -13.34 -9.74 10.00
CA LEU A 14 -11.87 -9.71 10.03
C LEU A 14 -11.27 -9.48 8.63
N LEU A 15 -11.85 -10.11 7.60
CA LEU A 15 -11.47 -9.88 6.21
C LEU A 15 -11.78 -8.46 5.77
N GLU A 16 -12.95 -7.92 6.12
CA GLU A 16 -13.31 -6.53 5.83
C GLU A 16 -12.28 -5.55 6.41
N GLN A 17 -11.91 -5.70 7.69
CA GLN A 17 -10.88 -4.85 8.31
C GLN A 17 -9.53 -4.95 7.59
N LYS A 18 -9.13 -6.15 7.20
CA LYS A 18 -7.89 -6.37 6.46
C LYS A 18 -7.92 -5.70 5.10
N LEU A 19 -9.03 -5.83 4.37
CA LEU A 19 -9.23 -5.23 3.06
C LEU A 19 -9.35 -3.70 3.11
N GLN A 20 -9.94 -3.12 4.16
CA GLN A 20 -9.93 -1.68 4.40
C GLN A 20 -8.49 -1.15 4.56
N GLY A 21 -7.63 -1.90 5.25
CA GLY A 21 -6.21 -1.59 5.33
C GLY A 21 -5.51 -1.63 3.97
N ALA A 22 -5.71 -2.70 3.20
CA ALA A 22 -5.15 -2.85 1.86
C ALA A 22 -5.59 -1.71 0.93
N TYR A 23 -6.89 -1.40 0.89
CA TYR A 23 -7.45 -0.28 0.14
C TYR A 23 -6.82 1.06 0.53
N THR A 24 -6.67 1.31 1.83
CA THR A 24 -6.04 2.53 2.32
C THR A 24 -4.61 2.66 1.83
N PHE A 25 -3.80 1.62 1.96
CA PHE A 25 -2.38 1.69 1.60
C PHE A 25 -2.13 1.63 0.10
N MET A 26 -2.89 0.82 -0.64
CA MET A 26 -2.67 0.60 -2.07
C MET A 26 -3.37 1.63 -2.97
N CYS A 27 -4.45 2.27 -2.50
CA CYS A 27 -5.21 3.24 -3.29
C CYS A 27 -5.14 4.66 -2.70
N ASP A 28 -5.62 4.87 -1.47
CA ASP A 28 -5.69 6.22 -0.88
C ASP A 28 -4.29 6.84 -0.72
N ILE A 29 -3.39 6.14 -0.04
CA ILE A 29 -2.01 6.65 0.17
C ILE A 29 -1.23 6.70 -1.14
N HIS A 30 -1.44 5.76 -2.05
CA HIS A 30 -0.83 5.82 -3.38
C HIS A 30 -1.27 7.08 -4.15
N SER A 31 -2.54 7.46 -4.08
CA SER A 31 -3.01 8.72 -4.68
C SER A 31 -2.29 9.95 -4.12
N ARG A 32 -2.00 9.95 -2.82
CA ARG A 32 -1.23 11.04 -2.17
C ARG A 32 0.22 11.08 -2.66
N TYR A 33 0.86 9.92 -2.82
CA TYR A 33 2.21 9.85 -3.40
C TYR A 33 2.25 10.37 -4.83
N LEU A 34 1.27 9.99 -5.67
CA LEU A 34 1.17 10.49 -7.03
C LEU A 34 0.99 12.01 -7.08
N PHE A 35 0.18 12.55 -6.17
CA PHE A 35 0.04 14.00 -6.03
C PHE A 35 1.35 14.66 -5.63
N ASP A 36 2.05 14.16 -4.58
CA ASP A 36 3.35 14.64 -4.14
C ASP A 36 4.35 14.66 -5.31
N LYS A 37 4.54 13.53 -5.96
CA LYS A 37 5.45 13.38 -7.10
C LYS A 37 5.17 14.39 -8.20
N ASN A 38 3.92 14.48 -8.63
CA ASN A 38 3.52 15.36 -9.72
C ASN A 38 3.56 16.83 -9.32
N PHE A 39 3.28 17.16 -8.06
CA PHE A 39 3.44 18.49 -7.50
C PHE A 39 4.90 18.95 -7.61
N TYR A 40 5.86 18.17 -7.13
CA TYR A 40 7.27 18.53 -7.17
C TYR A 40 7.80 18.61 -8.61
N ILE A 41 7.34 17.77 -9.52
CA ILE A 41 7.72 17.84 -10.92
C ILE A 41 7.26 19.18 -11.52
N LYS A 42 5.96 19.51 -11.39
CA LYS A 42 5.40 20.74 -11.97
C LYS A 42 5.87 22.00 -11.25
N ARG A 43 6.21 21.92 -9.98
CA ARG A 43 6.71 23.06 -9.19
C ARG A 43 8.05 23.59 -9.69
N LYS A 44 8.82 22.79 -10.45
CA LYS A 44 10.06 23.23 -11.09
C LYS A 44 9.82 24.33 -12.11
N ASP A 45 8.66 24.35 -12.76
CA ASP A 45 8.30 25.32 -13.78
C ASP A 45 7.64 26.59 -13.20
N GLY A 46 7.42 26.66 -11.89
CA GLY A 46 6.85 27.83 -11.22
C GLY A 46 5.83 27.49 -10.13
N VAL A 47 5.20 28.51 -9.58
CA VAL A 47 4.14 28.36 -8.56
C VAL A 47 2.87 27.85 -9.21
N LEU A 48 2.27 26.80 -8.61
CA LEU A 48 1.00 26.26 -9.09
C LEU A 48 -0.18 27.07 -8.52
N SER A 49 -1.16 27.34 -9.36
CA SER A 49 -2.44 27.90 -8.94
C SER A 49 -3.28 26.86 -8.19
N VAL A 50 -4.28 27.32 -7.42
CA VAL A 50 -5.22 26.42 -6.72
C VAL A 50 -5.93 25.49 -7.69
N GLU A 51 -6.30 25.98 -8.88
CA GLU A 51 -6.97 25.15 -9.90
C GLU A 51 -6.04 24.06 -10.46
N GLN A 52 -4.76 24.37 -10.63
CA GLN A 52 -3.77 23.36 -11.01
C GLN A 52 -3.57 22.30 -9.91
N LEU A 53 -3.55 22.69 -8.64
CA LEU A 53 -3.48 21.76 -7.51
C LEU A 53 -4.71 20.85 -7.43
N LYS A 54 -5.91 21.40 -7.62
CA LYS A 54 -7.16 20.62 -7.68
C LYS A 54 -7.12 19.59 -8.84
N ALA A 55 -6.70 20.02 -10.03
CA ALA A 55 -6.58 19.13 -11.18
C ALA A 55 -5.56 18.01 -10.94
N LEU A 56 -4.41 18.31 -10.31
CA LEU A 56 -3.41 17.32 -9.92
C LEU A 56 -3.98 16.29 -8.96
N MET A 57 -4.73 16.73 -7.95
CA MET A 57 -5.31 15.83 -6.96
C MET A 57 -6.35 14.89 -7.58
N ILE A 58 -7.21 15.42 -8.43
CA ILE A 58 -8.19 14.60 -9.16
C ILE A 58 -7.50 13.58 -10.07
N SER A 59 -6.45 13.99 -10.81
CA SER A 59 -5.68 13.09 -11.67
C SER A 59 -5.02 11.97 -10.87
N ALA A 60 -4.41 12.31 -9.73
CA ALA A 60 -3.76 11.34 -8.84
C ALA A 60 -4.75 10.31 -8.26
N GLN A 61 -5.94 10.77 -7.84
CA GLN A 61 -6.99 9.87 -7.38
C GLN A 61 -7.49 8.96 -8.50
N LYS A 62 -7.75 9.49 -9.69
CA LYS A 62 -8.20 8.67 -10.84
C LYS A 62 -7.16 7.62 -11.21
N GLU A 63 -5.88 7.95 -11.19
CA GLU A 63 -4.80 6.99 -11.47
C GLU A 63 -4.72 5.89 -10.41
N ALA A 64 -4.84 6.25 -9.12
CA ALA A 64 -4.71 5.30 -8.03
C ALA A 64 -5.93 4.40 -7.81
N PHE A 65 -7.13 4.93 -8.04
CA PHE A 65 -8.39 4.21 -7.82
C PHE A 65 -8.97 3.59 -9.10
N GLY A 66 -8.48 3.98 -10.27
CA GLY A 66 -9.08 3.56 -11.54
C GLY A 66 -10.57 3.93 -11.59
N ASP A 67 -11.40 2.99 -12.01
CA ASP A 67 -12.85 3.16 -12.13
C ASP A 67 -13.64 2.70 -10.89
N LEU A 68 -12.96 2.54 -9.74
CA LEU A 68 -13.58 2.01 -8.52
C LEU A 68 -14.47 3.03 -7.80
N LEU A 69 -14.22 4.34 -7.98
CA LEU A 69 -14.99 5.40 -7.35
C LEU A 69 -16.03 5.97 -8.29
N ASP A 70 -17.20 6.32 -7.72
CA ASP A 70 -18.16 7.19 -8.40
C ASP A 70 -17.47 8.49 -8.84
N PRO A 71 -17.74 9.02 -10.05
CA PRO A 71 -17.14 10.26 -10.52
C PRO A 71 -17.27 11.46 -9.56
N SER A 72 -18.32 11.49 -8.74
CA SER A 72 -18.52 12.49 -7.68
C SER A 72 -17.70 12.23 -6.41
N GLY A 73 -17.11 11.06 -6.26
CA GLY A 73 -16.29 10.66 -5.11
C GLY A 73 -14.87 11.23 -5.10
N TYR A 74 -14.39 11.73 -6.25
CA TYR A 74 -13.06 12.36 -6.32
C TYR A 74 -13.08 13.77 -5.72
N HIS A 75 -12.25 14.01 -4.71
CA HIS A 75 -12.25 15.27 -3.97
C HIS A 75 -11.07 16.17 -4.34
N PRO A 76 -11.29 17.32 -5.01
CA PRO A 76 -10.21 18.16 -5.53
C PRO A 76 -9.34 18.81 -4.45
N LEU A 77 -9.84 18.93 -3.21
CA LEU A 77 -9.12 19.49 -2.07
C LEU A 77 -8.71 18.43 -1.05
N PHE A 78 -8.65 17.16 -1.44
CA PHE A 78 -8.27 16.07 -0.54
C PHE A 78 -6.91 16.30 0.14
N TRP A 79 -5.95 16.90 -0.56
CA TRP A 79 -4.65 17.27 -0.02
C TRP A 79 -4.72 18.27 1.14
N CYS A 80 -5.73 19.14 1.19
CA CYS A 80 -5.84 20.19 2.24
C CYS A 80 -5.97 19.60 3.65
N SER A 81 -6.57 18.41 3.79
CA SER A 81 -6.83 17.77 5.08
C SER A 81 -5.72 16.80 5.52
N LYS A 82 -4.67 16.64 4.72
CA LYS A 82 -3.63 15.62 4.97
C LYS A 82 -2.35 16.28 5.48
N LEU A 83 -2.08 16.11 6.78
CA LEU A 83 -0.90 16.66 7.46
C LEU A 83 0.41 16.36 6.73
N HIS A 84 0.53 15.17 6.13
CA HIS A 84 1.73 14.70 5.46
C HIS A 84 2.27 15.62 4.35
N PHE A 85 1.41 16.42 3.70
CA PHE A 85 1.83 17.40 2.71
C PHE A 85 2.46 18.66 3.30
N TYR A 86 2.35 18.86 4.62
CA TYR A 86 2.82 20.06 5.33
C TYR A 86 4.01 19.80 6.25
N ILE A 87 4.51 18.58 6.31
CA ILE A 87 5.68 18.22 7.11
C ILE A 87 6.93 18.56 6.32
N THR A 88 7.49 19.76 6.54
CA THR A 88 8.66 20.26 5.80
C THR A 88 9.96 19.51 6.11
N THR A 89 10.05 18.86 7.26
CA THR A 89 11.22 18.07 7.71
C THR A 89 11.22 16.64 7.17
N ALA A 90 10.10 16.17 6.60
CA ALA A 90 9.96 14.84 6.04
C ALA A 90 9.16 14.89 4.71
N PRO A 91 9.77 15.40 3.62
CA PRO A 91 9.13 15.45 2.32
C PRO A 91 8.82 14.04 1.81
N PHE A 92 7.81 13.93 0.97
CA PHE A 92 7.34 12.63 0.42
C PHE A 92 6.91 11.60 1.47
N TYR A 93 6.43 12.03 2.64
CA TYR A 93 6.09 11.12 3.73
C TYR A 93 4.81 10.29 3.50
N ASN A 94 4.32 10.21 2.27
CA ASN A 94 3.20 9.35 1.88
C ASN A 94 3.68 7.99 1.34
N PHE A 95 4.71 7.93 0.48
CA PHE A 95 5.15 6.68 -0.13
C PHE A 95 5.59 5.58 0.86
N PRO A 96 6.19 5.89 2.05
CA PRO A 96 6.66 4.84 2.95
C PRO A 96 5.56 3.91 3.44
N TYR A 97 4.33 4.37 3.50
CA TYR A 97 3.19 3.56 3.94
C TYR A 97 2.81 2.51 2.91
N THR A 98 2.62 2.90 1.64
CA THR A 98 2.35 1.95 0.55
C THR A 98 3.53 0.99 0.38
N PHE A 99 4.76 1.52 0.38
CA PHE A 99 5.97 0.71 0.30
C PHE A 99 6.04 -0.32 1.43
N GLY A 100 5.88 0.11 2.68
CA GLY A 100 5.96 -0.77 3.84
C GLY A 100 4.86 -1.83 3.86
N PHE A 101 3.63 -1.48 3.46
CA PHE A 101 2.54 -2.43 3.32
C PHE A 101 2.85 -3.50 2.28
N MET A 102 3.28 -3.10 1.08
CA MET A 102 3.63 -4.00 -0.01
C MET A 102 4.86 -4.84 0.33
N PHE A 103 5.89 -4.24 0.93
CA PHE A 103 7.10 -4.95 1.35
C PHE A 103 6.79 -6.02 2.40
N SER A 104 6.01 -5.69 3.42
CA SER A 104 5.58 -6.67 4.43
C SER A 104 4.70 -7.77 3.84
N GLY A 105 3.86 -7.45 2.86
CA GLY A 105 3.07 -8.43 2.12
C GLY A 105 3.93 -9.42 1.33
N GLY A 106 4.96 -8.93 0.64
CA GLY A 106 5.93 -9.77 -0.06
C GLY A 106 6.73 -10.67 0.88
N LEU A 107 7.16 -10.15 2.04
CA LEU A 107 7.79 -10.96 3.08
C LEU A 107 6.85 -12.02 3.65
N TYR A 108 5.58 -11.69 3.86
CA TYR A 108 4.57 -12.62 4.35
C TYR A 108 4.29 -13.74 3.35
N ASP A 109 4.22 -13.43 2.05
CA ASP A 109 4.11 -14.43 0.99
C ASP A 109 5.29 -15.41 1.02
N ARG A 110 6.52 -14.89 1.17
CA ARG A 110 7.72 -15.72 1.33
C ARG A 110 7.65 -16.59 2.59
N ALA A 111 7.21 -16.02 3.71
CA ALA A 111 7.05 -16.76 4.97
C ALA A 111 6.07 -17.93 4.81
N LYS A 112 4.98 -17.75 4.08
CA LYS A 112 4.03 -18.83 3.78
C LYS A 112 4.67 -19.95 2.93
N LYS A 113 5.50 -19.59 1.97
CA LYS A 113 6.16 -20.54 1.06
C LYS A 113 7.31 -21.30 1.73
N GLU A 114 8.09 -20.63 2.57
CA GLU A 114 9.28 -21.20 3.22
C GLU A 114 8.98 -21.83 4.60
N GLY A 115 7.85 -21.46 5.21
CA GLY A 115 7.46 -22.01 6.52
C GLY A 115 8.38 -21.57 7.66
N ALA A 116 8.59 -22.45 8.64
CA ALA A 116 9.33 -22.13 9.87
C ALA A 116 10.80 -21.69 9.61
N SER A 117 11.41 -22.14 8.52
CA SER A 117 12.78 -21.76 8.18
C SER A 117 12.95 -20.28 7.84
N PHE A 118 11.85 -19.57 7.54
CA PHE A 118 11.88 -18.13 7.26
C PHE A 118 12.11 -17.27 8.52
N ALA A 119 11.81 -17.78 9.72
CA ALA A 119 11.89 -17.00 10.95
C ALA A 119 13.31 -16.46 11.20
N ASP A 120 14.33 -17.27 11.01
CA ASP A 120 15.72 -16.86 11.23
C ASP A 120 16.16 -15.83 10.16
N LYS A 121 15.75 -16.00 8.90
CA LYS A 121 16.00 -15.04 7.83
C LYS A 121 15.33 -13.68 8.13
N TYR A 122 14.10 -13.71 8.61
CA TYR A 122 13.36 -12.52 8.99
C TYR A 122 14.02 -11.80 10.17
N ALA A 123 14.46 -12.52 11.20
CA ALA A 123 15.20 -11.95 12.33
C ALA A 123 16.51 -11.28 11.86
N ALA A 124 17.26 -11.94 10.97
CA ALA A 124 18.48 -11.38 10.40
C ALA A 124 18.21 -10.14 9.54
N LEU A 125 17.11 -10.14 8.76
CA LEU A 125 16.67 -8.98 7.98
C LEU A 125 16.37 -7.78 8.90
N LEU A 126 15.63 -8.02 9.99
CA LEU A 126 15.32 -6.95 10.96
C LEU A 126 16.57 -6.41 11.65
N ALA A 127 17.56 -7.26 11.96
CA ALA A 127 18.82 -6.84 12.56
C ALA A 127 19.63 -5.89 11.68
N ASP A 128 19.52 -6.01 10.36
CA ASP A 128 20.22 -5.17 9.40
C ASP A 128 19.40 -3.93 8.96
N THR A 129 18.15 -3.81 9.39
CA THR A 129 17.32 -2.65 9.10
C THR A 129 17.94 -1.37 9.64
N GLY A 130 18.11 -0.37 8.75
CA GLY A 130 18.74 0.91 9.09
C GLY A 130 20.27 0.95 8.98
N SER A 131 20.92 -0.20 8.73
CA SER A 131 22.37 -0.29 8.51
C SER A 131 22.76 -0.26 7.02
N MET A 132 21.83 -0.52 6.14
CA MET A 132 21.98 -0.54 4.68
C MET A 132 20.68 -0.13 4.00
N THR A 133 20.67 0.01 2.67
CA THR A 133 19.45 0.34 1.92
C THR A 133 18.45 -0.82 1.96
N THR A 134 17.19 -0.52 1.68
CA THR A 134 16.13 -1.55 1.67
C THR A 134 16.37 -2.60 0.58
N GLU A 135 16.89 -2.16 -0.58
CA GLU A 135 17.28 -3.03 -1.68
C GLU A 135 18.39 -4.00 -1.27
N GLU A 136 19.41 -3.50 -0.57
CA GLU A 136 20.51 -4.33 -0.06
C GLU A 136 20.01 -5.34 0.98
N VAL A 137 19.12 -4.92 1.90
CA VAL A 137 18.50 -5.81 2.88
C VAL A 137 17.70 -6.91 2.18
N ALA A 138 16.90 -6.58 1.20
CA ALA A 138 16.10 -7.54 0.45
C ALA A 138 16.99 -8.53 -0.32
N GLN A 139 17.98 -8.03 -1.02
CA GLN A 139 18.91 -8.87 -1.78
C GLN A 139 19.69 -9.82 -0.85
N LYS A 140 20.19 -9.30 0.29
CA LYS A 140 21.01 -10.07 1.22
C LYS A 140 20.25 -11.20 1.91
N HIS A 141 19.04 -10.92 2.40
CA HIS A 141 18.33 -11.85 3.30
C HIS A 141 17.27 -12.70 2.60
N ILE A 142 16.70 -12.20 1.51
CA ILE A 142 15.65 -12.93 0.77
C ILE A 142 15.98 -13.16 -0.71
N GLY A 143 17.13 -12.65 -1.19
CA GLY A 143 17.57 -12.84 -2.57
C GLY A 143 16.64 -12.23 -3.61
N MET A 144 15.99 -11.10 -3.27
CA MET A 144 15.02 -10.43 -4.14
C MET A 144 15.53 -9.06 -4.58
N ASP A 145 15.37 -8.78 -5.87
CA ASP A 145 15.56 -7.46 -6.44
C ASP A 145 14.23 -6.69 -6.33
N LEU A 146 14.23 -5.59 -5.58
CA LEU A 146 13.03 -4.77 -5.39
C LEU A 146 12.67 -3.91 -6.60
N THR A 147 13.50 -3.88 -7.64
CA THR A 147 13.16 -3.22 -8.92
C THR A 147 12.31 -4.14 -9.82
N GLU A 148 12.24 -5.43 -9.50
CA GLU A 148 11.47 -6.42 -10.23
C GLU A 148 10.03 -6.55 -9.69
N GLU A 149 9.05 -6.71 -10.58
CA GLU A 149 7.63 -6.84 -10.20
C GLU A 149 7.35 -8.09 -9.36
N ALA A 150 8.10 -9.15 -9.56
CA ALA A 150 7.85 -10.47 -8.97
C ALA A 150 7.75 -10.47 -7.45
N PHE A 151 8.51 -9.60 -6.75
CA PHE A 151 8.44 -9.45 -5.31
C PHE A 151 7.10 -8.81 -4.87
N TRP A 152 6.71 -7.75 -5.57
CA TRP A 152 5.50 -6.98 -5.26
C TRP A 152 4.23 -7.72 -5.62
N GLN A 153 4.27 -8.54 -6.68
CA GLN A 153 3.14 -9.36 -7.11
C GLN A 153 2.66 -10.30 -6.00
N GLY A 154 3.55 -10.86 -5.19
CA GLY A 154 3.16 -11.71 -4.05
C GLY A 154 2.31 -10.99 -3.01
N ALA A 155 2.53 -9.69 -2.79
CA ALA A 155 1.67 -8.87 -1.91
C ALA A 155 0.30 -8.63 -2.54
N VAL A 156 0.24 -8.34 -3.84
CA VAL A 156 -1.00 -8.16 -4.59
C VAL A 156 -1.82 -9.44 -4.59
N ASP A 157 -1.20 -10.59 -4.90
CA ASP A 157 -1.87 -11.89 -4.93
C ASP A 157 -2.46 -12.26 -3.56
N THR A 158 -1.75 -11.91 -2.48
CA THR A 158 -2.28 -12.11 -1.12
C THR A 158 -3.52 -11.26 -0.86
N ALA A 159 -3.54 -10.00 -1.30
CA ALA A 159 -4.71 -9.14 -1.16
C ALA A 159 -5.89 -9.61 -2.03
N LEU A 160 -5.62 -10.07 -3.26
CA LEU A 160 -6.64 -10.64 -4.14
C LEU A 160 -7.29 -11.90 -3.56
N ALA A 161 -6.50 -12.80 -2.98
CA ALA A 161 -7.04 -13.98 -2.31
C ALA A 161 -7.97 -13.62 -1.14
N ASP A 162 -7.64 -12.58 -0.39
CA ASP A 162 -8.52 -12.07 0.68
C ASP A 162 -9.84 -11.48 0.10
N VAL A 163 -9.77 -10.79 -1.04
CA VAL A 163 -10.98 -10.27 -1.74
C VAL A 163 -11.88 -11.41 -2.20
N GLU A 164 -11.31 -12.44 -2.84
CA GLU A 164 -12.07 -13.60 -3.30
C GLU A 164 -12.76 -14.32 -2.13
N GLU A 165 -12.05 -14.51 -1.02
CA GLU A 165 -12.62 -15.14 0.18
C GLU A 165 -13.72 -14.27 0.80
N PHE A 166 -13.51 -12.95 0.87
CA PHE A 166 -14.52 -12.00 1.36
C PHE A 166 -15.80 -12.06 0.52
N VAL A 167 -15.69 -11.97 -0.80
CA VAL A 167 -16.83 -12.00 -1.72
C VAL A 167 -17.60 -13.33 -1.61
N LYS A 168 -16.87 -14.45 -1.51
CA LYS A 168 -17.46 -15.77 -1.31
C LYS A 168 -18.29 -15.82 -0.03
N LEU A 169 -17.70 -15.44 1.11
CA LEU A 169 -18.38 -15.45 2.41
C LEU A 169 -19.57 -14.48 2.45
N ALA A 170 -19.44 -13.29 1.87
CA ALA A 170 -20.52 -12.33 1.80
C ALA A 170 -21.73 -12.88 1.04
N ASN A 171 -21.49 -13.59 -0.08
CA ASN A 171 -22.57 -14.24 -0.85
C ASN A 171 -23.19 -15.44 -0.13
N GLU A 172 -22.42 -16.17 0.69
CA GLU A 172 -22.93 -17.31 1.47
C GLU A 172 -23.78 -16.86 2.66
N LEU A 173 -23.57 -15.64 3.18
CA LEU A 173 -24.26 -15.09 4.35
C LEU A 173 -25.41 -14.13 4.01
N ALA A 174 -25.58 -13.77 2.73
CA ALA A 174 -26.67 -12.90 2.24
C ALA A 174 -27.97 -13.70 2.10
#